data_44984d133cacfc9f0f6f15d7be61c8fc
#
_entry.id   44984d133cacfc9f0f6f15d7be61c8fc
#
_cell.length_a   1.000
_cell.length_b   1.000
_cell.length_c   1.000
_cell.angle_alpha   90.00
_cell.angle_beta   90.00
_cell.angle_gamma   90.00
#
_symmetry.space_group_name_H-M   'P 1'
#
loop_
_entity.id
_entity.type
_entity.pdbx_description
1 polymer ?
#
loop_
_entity_poly.entity_id
_entity_poly.type
_entity_poly.pdbx_seq_one_letter_code
_entity_poly.pdbx_strand_id
1 'polypeptide(L)'
;ATLNTNGSLIMRSEKIGSSTMLSQIVQMVAQAQRSRAPMQRMADQVAGWFVMAVVAIALLTFFGWGLFGPEESSWVYALINAVAVLIIACPCALGLATPMSIMVATGQGATHGVLFRDAAAIENLRKIDTLIIDKTGTLTEGRPVFDRVVAASGFDESEVLRLAASLDQGSEHPLAEAIVNAAHERGLSLETPDNFESGSGIGVRGQVGDRQLALGNTALMEQLGISVQSLIPQAEELRSEGASVMHLAINGELA
;
A
#
# COMPACT_ATOMS: atom_id res chain seq x y z
N ALA A 1 -9.78 -8.46 3.27
CA ALA A 1 -10.38 -9.75 3.64
C ALA A 1 -9.35 -10.58 4.39
N THR A 2 -9.75 -11.20 5.51
CA THR A 2 -8.91 -12.10 6.30
C THR A 2 -9.42 -13.53 6.12
N LEU A 3 -8.49 -14.49 6.07
CA LEU A 3 -8.80 -15.92 6.07
C LEU A 3 -8.73 -16.44 7.51
N ASN A 4 -9.77 -17.13 7.95
CA ASN A 4 -9.71 -17.88 9.20
C ASN A 4 -8.91 -19.17 8.97
N THR A 5 -7.78 -19.32 9.66
CA THR A 5 -6.91 -20.49 9.51
C THR A 5 -7.19 -21.54 10.56
N ASN A 6 -7.58 -21.16 11.77
CA ASN A 6 -7.84 -22.07 12.89
C ASN A 6 -9.02 -21.56 13.74
N GLY A 7 -9.76 -22.51 14.32
CA GLY A 7 -10.85 -22.21 15.24
C GLY A 7 -12.17 -21.86 14.57
N SER A 8 -13.20 -21.66 15.39
CA SER A 8 -14.57 -21.29 14.98
C SER A 8 -14.90 -19.89 15.50
N LEU A 9 -15.38 -19.03 14.62
CA LEU A 9 -15.72 -17.65 14.94
C LEU A 9 -17.21 -17.38 14.68
N ILE A 10 -17.86 -16.67 15.59
CA ILE A 10 -19.20 -16.12 15.36
C ILE A 10 -19.01 -14.68 14.93
N MET A 11 -19.40 -14.35 13.69
CA MET A 11 -19.27 -13.02 13.13
C MET A 11 -20.64 -12.37 12.94
N ARG A 12 -20.72 -11.07 13.29
CA ARG A 12 -21.85 -10.23 12.92
C ARG A 12 -21.46 -9.39 11.71
N SER A 13 -22.20 -9.54 10.61
CA SER A 13 -22.01 -8.66 9.44
C SER A 13 -22.64 -7.30 9.71
N GLU A 14 -21.86 -6.25 9.81
CA GLU A 14 -22.34 -4.88 10.06
C GLU A 14 -22.51 -4.07 8.78
N LYS A 15 -21.75 -4.42 7.73
CA LYS A 15 -21.79 -3.73 6.44
C LYS A 15 -22.26 -4.70 5.35
N ILE A 16 -23.44 -4.45 4.80
CA ILE A 16 -24.06 -5.26 3.75
C ILE A 16 -24.41 -4.39 2.54
N GLY A 17 -24.57 -5.01 1.38
CA GLY A 17 -24.95 -4.34 0.12
C GLY A 17 -23.93 -3.30 -0.31
N SER A 18 -24.36 -2.06 -0.55
CA SER A 18 -23.50 -0.96 -1.05
C SER A 18 -22.44 -0.47 -0.06
N SER A 19 -22.56 -0.81 1.23
CA SER A 19 -21.61 -0.41 2.27
C SER A 19 -20.44 -1.39 2.44
N THR A 20 -20.43 -2.49 1.70
CA THR A 20 -19.31 -3.45 1.73
C THR A 20 -18.04 -2.85 1.10
N MET A 21 -16.86 -3.31 1.54
CA MET A 21 -15.58 -2.90 0.96
C MET A 21 -15.53 -3.13 -0.55
N LEU A 22 -16.00 -4.28 -1.01
CA LEU A 22 -16.05 -4.61 -2.43
C LEU A 22 -16.91 -3.61 -3.21
N SER A 23 -18.09 -3.26 -2.69
CA SER A 23 -18.98 -2.29 -3.34
C SER A 23 -18.33 -0.90 -3.40
N GLN A 24 -17.60 -0.49 -2.35
CA GLN A 24 -16.85 0.78 -2.35
C GLN A 24 -15.73 0.79 -3.40
N ILE A 25 -15.00 -0.31 -3.56
CA ILE A 25 -13.97 -0.47 -4.60
C ILE A 25 -14.59 -0.33 -6.00
N VAL A 26 -15.69 -1.05 -6.26
CA VAL A 26 -16.39 -0.97 -7.54
C VAL A 26 -16.88 0.46 -7.83
N GLN A 27 -17.46 1.15 -6.83
CA GLN A 27 -17.89 2.52 -6.97
C GLN A 27 -16.72 3.48 -7.24
N MET A 28 -15.60 3.30 -6.57
CA MET A 28 -14.39 4.11 -6.75
C MET A 28 -13.83 3.98 -8.17
N VAL A 29 -13.71 2.74 -8.68
CA VAL A 29 -13.27 2.50 -10.07
C VAL A 29 -14.26 3.10 -11.07
N ALA A 30 -15.57 2.92 -10.86
CA ALA A 30 -16.58 3.50 -11.73
C ALA A 30 -16.57 5.03 -11.71
N GLN A 31 -16.32 5.64 -10.55
CA GLN A 31 -16.19 7.10 -10.42
C GLN A 31 -14.94 7.63 -11.13
N ALA A 32 -13.80 6.95 -10.96
CA ALA A 32 -12.56 7.30 -11.66
C ALA A 32 -12.73 7.26 -13.18
N GLN A 33 -13.40 6.22 -13.70
CA GLN A 33 -13.68 6.07 -15.14
C GLN A 33 -14.64 7.13 -15.70
N ARG A 34 -15.57 7.64 -14.88
CA ARG A 34 -16.51 8.71 -15.27
C ARG A 34 -15.93 10.12 -15.14
N SER A 35 -14.84 10.27 -14.39
CA SER A 35 -14.20 11.57 -14.21
C SER A 35 -13.49 11.99 -15.50
N ARG A 36 -13.49 13.32 -15.79
CA ARG A 36 -12.78 13.89 -16.94
C ARG A 36 -11.45 14.46 -16.50
N ALA A 37 -10.38 14.01 -17.13
CA ALA A 37 -9.04 14.56 -16.91
C ALA A 37 -8.98 16.04 -17.35
N PRO A 38 -8.15 16.87 -16.69
CA PRO A 38 -7.93 18.25 -17.12
C PRO A 38 -7.52 18.37 -18.59
N MET A 39 -6.65 17.47 -19.07
CA MET A 39 -6.21 17.42 -20.47
C MET A 39 -7.36 17.10 -21.43
N GLN A 40 -8.30 16.24 -21.04
CA GLN A 40 -9.49 15.95 -21.83
C GLN A 40 -10.38 17.20 -21.97
N ARG A 41 -10.61 17.95 -20.89
CA ARG A 41 -11.39 19.21 -20.95
C ARG A 41 -10.75 20.22 -21.86
N MET A 42 -9.43 20.33 -21.86
CA MET A 42 -8.69 21.22 -22.76
C MET A 42 -8.81 20.76 -24.22
N ALA A 43 -8.70 19.45 -24.47
CA ALA A 43 -8.90 18.89 -25.81
C ALA A 43 -10.34 19.13 -26.34
N ASP A 44 -11.36 18.96 -25.49
CA ASP A 44 -12.76 19.22 -25.82
C ASP A 44 -12.98 20.70 -26.17
N GLN A 45 -12.34 21.63 -25.45
CA GLN A 45 -12.44 23.07 -25.70
C GLN A 45 -11.77 23.43 -27.03
N VAL A 46 -10.59 22.92 -27.32
CA VAL A 46 -9.89 23.11 -28.60
C VAL A 46 -10.71 22.51 -29.74
N ALA A 47 -11.25 21.30 -29.55
CA ALA A 47 -12.12 20.68 -30.55
C ALA A 47 -13.37 21.49 -30.83
N GLY A 48 -13.98 22.13 -29.83
CA GLY A 48 -15.11 23.04 -30.00
C GLY A 48 -14.80 24.21 -30.92
N TRP A 49 -13.69 24.92 -30.72
CA TRP A 49 -13.22 25.99 -31.60
C TRP A 49 -12.88 25.48 -33.00
N PHE A 50 -12.24 24.33 -33.10
CA PHE A 50 -11.89 23.71 -34.37
C PHE A 50 -13.15 23.38 -35.19
N VAL A 51 -14.19 22.80 -34.58
CA VAL A 51 -15.46 22.52 -35.27
C VAL A 51 -16.12 23.78 -35.79
N MET A 52 -16.13 24.88 -35.03
CA MET A 52 -16.66 26.15 -35.50
C MET A 52 -15.92 26.68 -36.74
N ALA A 53 -14.57 26.56 -36.72
CA ALA A 53 -13.77 26.97 -37.88
C ALA A 53 -14.04 26.08 -39.11
N VAL A 54 -14.16 24.77 -38.92
CA VAL A 54 -14.46 23.81 -39.99
C VAL A 54 -15.84 24.06 -40.62
N VAL A 55 -16.85 24.35 -39.78
CA VAL A 55 -18.18 24.67 -40.26
C VAL A 55 -18.14 25.99 -41.12
N ALA A 56 -17.40 27.00 -40.68
CA ALA A 56 -17.22 28.23 -41.46
C ALA A 56 -16.53 27.94 -42.80
N ILE A 57 -15.47 27.10 -42.81
CA ILE A 57 -14.78 26.72 -44.06
C ILE A 57 -15.71 25.91 -44.97
N ALA A 58 -16.50 24.98 -44.42
CA ALA A 58 -17.46 24.21 -45.20
C ALA A 58 -18.53 25.12 -45.87
N LEU A 59 -19.04 26.12 -45.15
CA LEU A 59 -19.93 27.12 -45.71
C LEU A 59 -19.28 27.96 -46.81
N LEU A 60 -18.04 28.40 -46.57
CA LEU A 60 -17.28 29.13 -47.62
C LEU A 60 -17.03 28.25 -48.85
N THR A 61 -16.73 27.00 -48.66
CA THR A 61 -16.56 25.99 -49.74
C THR A 61 -17.86 25.80 -50.50
N PHE A 62 -18.98 25.65 -49.76
CA PHE A 62 -20.32 25.53 -50.38
C PHE A 62 -20.68 26.69 -51.27
N PHE A 63 -20.60 27.94 -50.75
CA PHE A 63 -20.91 29.12 -51.51
C PHE A 63 -19.87 29.40 -52.61
N GLY A 64 -18.60 29.18 -52.37
CA GLY A 64 -17.53 29.34 -53.36
C GLY A 64 -17.76 28.48 -54.59
N TRP A 65 -17.99 27.16 -54.39
CA TRP A 65 -18.31 26.25 -55.49
C TRP A 65 -19.67 26.51 -56.13
N GLY A 66 -20.68 26.89 -55.35
CA GLY A 66 -22.02 27.19 -55.86
C GLY A 66 -22.05 28.42 -56.78
N LEU A 67 -21.25 29.44 -56.44
CA LEU A 67 -21.24 30.73 -57.18
C LEU A 67 -20.18 30.78 -58.29
N PHE A 68 -19.04 30.11 -58.14
CA PHE A 68 -17.91 30.16 -59.06
C PHE A 68 -17.57 28.83 -59.71
N GLY A 69 -18.37 27.77 -59.43
CA GLY A 69 -18.18 26.45 -60.00
C GLY A 69 -18.66 26.32 -61.45
N PRO A 70 -18.45 25.12 -62.09
CA PRO A 70 -18.92 24.85 -63.46
C PRO A 70 -20.44 24.93 -63.57
N GLU A 71 -20.94 25.60 -64.62
CA GLU A 71 -22.37 25.95 -64.78
C GLU A 71 -23.32 24.72 -64.73
N GLU A 72 -22.90 23.55 -65.22
CA GLU A 72 -23.80 22.38 -65.32
C GLU A 72 -24.06 21.64 -64.00
N SER A 73 -23.22 21.79 -62.96
CA SER A 73 -23.32 21.02 -61.70
C SER A 73 -22.75 21.73 -60.47
N SER A 74 -22.65 23.06 -60.47
CA SER A 74 -21.96 23.83 -59.42
C SER A 74 -22.46 23.54 -58.01
N TRP A 75 -23.78 23.46 -57.85
CA TRP A 75 -24.38 23.18 -56.51
C TRP A 75 -24.19 21.73 -56.02
N VAL A 76 -24.09 20.77 -56.97
CA VAL A 76 -23.78 19.39 -56.62
C VAL A 76 -22.34 19.30 -56.11
N TYR A 77 -21.38 19.90 -56.83
CA TYR A 77 -20.00 19.98 -56.38
C TYR A 77 -19.84 20.80 -55.09
N ALA A 78 -20.61 21.86 -54.91
CA ALA A 78 -20.64 22.65 -53.70
C ALA A 78 -21.03 21.78 -52.48
N LEU A 79 -22.08 20.98 -52.61
CA LEU A 79 -22.53 20.09 -51.55
C LEU A 79 -21.52 19.01 -51.26
N ILE A 80 -21.01 18.34 -52.30
CA ILE A 80 -20.03 17.24 -52.11
C ILE A 80 -18.76 17.73 -51.41
N ASN A 81 -18.22 18.87 -51.86
CA ASN A 81 -17.00 19.42 -51.27
C ASN A 81 -17.22 20.00 -49.87
N ALA A 82 -18.33 20.60 -49.56
CA ALA A 82 -18.65 21.03 -48.21
C ALA A 82 -18.80 19.86 -47.24
N VAL A 83 -19.50 18.80 -47.66
CA VAL A 83 -19.60 17.55 -46.86
C VAL A 83 -18.24 16.88 -46.70
N ALA A 84 -17.42 16.84 -47.75
CA ALA A 84 -16.06 16.29 -47.66
C ALA A 84 -15.19 17.02 -46.62
N VAL A 85 -15.26 18.37 -46.59
CA VAL A 85 -14.57 19.17 -45.54
C VAL A 85 -15.02 18.76 -44.15
N LEU A 86 -16.34 18.63 -43.93
CA LEU A 86 -16.87 18.23 -42.59
C LEU A 86 -16.42 16.84 -42.18
N ILE A 87 -16.42 15.85 -43.10
CA ILE A 87 -16.05 14.51 -42.80
C ILE A 87 -14.55 14.37 -42.52
N ILE A 88 -13.68 14.97 -43.37
CA ILE A 88 -12.24 14.88 -43.25
C ILE A 88 -11.73 15.58 -41.99
N ALA A 89 -12.34 16.69 -41.62
CA ALA A 89 -11.94 17.51 -40.49
C ALA A 89 -12.46 17.02 -39.13
N CYS A 90 -13.12 15.86 -39.06
CA CYS A 90 -13.61 15.33 -37.79
C CYS A 90 -12.45 14.97 -36.81
N PRO A 91 -12.32 15.58 -35.63
CA PRO A 91 -11.30 15.22 -34.64
C PRO A 91 -11.69 14.00 -33.79
N CYS A 92 -12.39 13.03 -34.37
CA CYS A 92 -13.01 11.91 -33.65
C CYS A 92 -12.00 11.07 -32.85
N ALA A 93 -10.79 10.87 -33.39
CA ALA A 93 -9.72 10.13 -32.70
C ALA A 93 -9.23 10.86 -31.44
N LEU A 94 -9.19 12.20 -31.45
CA LEU A 94 -8.74 13.00 -30.30
C LEU A 94 -9.71 12.86 -29.12
N GLY A 95 -11.00 12.82 -29.38
CA GLY A 95 -12.04 12.67 -28.35
C GLY A 95 -12.07 11.27 -27.69
N LEU A 96 -11.57 10.23 -28.36
CA LEU A 96 -11.56 8.86 -27.85
C LEU A 96 -10.24 8.45 -27.18
N ALA A 97 -9.11 9.02 -27.57
CA ALA A 97 -7.79 8.62 -27.11
C ALA A 97 -7.61 8.77 -25.59
N THR A 98 -8.00 9.91 -25.02
CA THR A 98 -7.84 10.18 -23.58
C THR A 98 -8.73 9.31 -22.70
N PRO A 99 -10.06 9.17 -22.94
CA PRO A 99 -10.92 8.27 -22.15
C PRO A 99 -10.45 6.82 -22.20
N MET A 100 -10.03 6.33 -23.36
CA MET A 100 -9.53 4.96 -23.51
C MET A 100 -8.25 4.74 -22.70
N SER A 101 -7.31 5.68 -22.73
CA SER A 101 -6.07 5.59 -21.94
C SER A 101 -6.35 5.56 -20.44
N ILE A 102 -7.27 6.39 -19.95
CA ILE A 102 -7.67 6.41 -18.54
C ILE A 102 -8.38 5.12 -18.15
N MET A 103 -9.26 4.60 -19.00
CA MET A 103 -9.95 3.32 -18.75
C MET A 103 -8.93 2.17 -18.62
N VAL A 104 -7.97 2.08 -19.50
CA VAL A 104 -6.90 1.07 -19.45
C VAL A 104 -6.03 1.26 -18.21
N ALA A 105 -5.61 2.48 -17.91
CA ALA A 105 -4.77 2.78 -16.74
C ALA A 105 -5.49 2.44 -15.42
N THR A 106 -6.77 2.82 -15.26
CA THR A 106 -7.55 2.49 -14.06
C THR A 106 -7.80 0.99 -13.93
N GLY A 107 -8.05 0.29 -15.04
CA GLY A 107 -8.21 -1.16 -15.05
C GLY A 107 -6.94 -1.88 -14.65
N GLN A 108 -5.81 -1.53 -15.24
CA GLN A 108 -4.50 -2.09 -14.88
C GLN A 108 -4.11 -1.75 -13.43
N GLY A 109 -4.35 -0.52 -12.99
CA GLY A 109 -4.13 -0.16 -11.59
C GLY A 109 -4.92 -1.04 -10.63
N ALA A 110 -6.22 -1.21 -10.89
CA ALA A 110 -7.10 -2.01 -10.04
C ALA A 110 -6.67 -3.49 -9.96
N THR A 111 -6.18 -4.09 -11.06
CA THR A 111 -5.66 -5.47 -11.05
C THR A 111 -4.39 -5.63 -10.21
N HIS A 112 -3.64 -4.55 -10.00
CA HIS A 112 -2.46 -4.51 -9.14
C HIS A 112 -2.74 -3.94 -7.75
N GLY A 113 -4.01 -3.78 -7.36
CA GLY A 113 -4.41 -3.24 -6.06
C GLY A 113 -4.29 -1.71 -5.93
N VAL A 114 -3.99 -1.00 -7.02
CA VAL A 114 -3.89 0.47 -7.03
C VAL A 114 -5.21 1.07 -7.50
N LEU A 115 -5.90 1.79 -6.62
CA LEU A 115 -7.18 2.42 -6.91
C LEU A 115 -7.00 3.93 -7.10
N PHE A 116 -7.31 4.42 -8.30
CA PHE A 116 -7.32 5.85 -8.59
C PHE A 116 -8.67 6.46 -8.23
N ARG A 117 -8.66 7.58 -7.54
CA ARG A 117 -9.87 8.31 -7.15
C ARG A 117 -10.55 9.00 -8.33
N ASP A 118 -9.74 9.54 -9.24
CA ASP A 118 -10.21 10.26 -10.43
C ASP A 118 -9.12 10.31 -11.52
N ALA A 119 -9.51 10.71 -12.72
CA ALA A 119 -8.61 10.85 -13.86
C ALA A 119 -7.55 11.96 -13.68
N ALA A 120 -7.83 12.98 -12.86
CA ALA A 120 -6.87 14.05 -12.57
C ALA A 120 -5.70 13.51 -11.72
N ALA A 121 -5.93 12.55 -10.83
CA ALA A 121 -4.88 11.91 -10.06
C ALA A 121 -3.86 11.20 -10.97
N ILE A 122 -4.33 10.48 -12.00
CA ILE A 122 -3.46 9.81 -12.99
C ILE A 122 -2.62 10.83 -13.75
N GLU A 123 -3.23 11.93 -14.19
CA GLU A 123 -2.53 12.98 -14.92
C GLU A 123 -1.49 13.71 -14.06
N ASN A 124 -1.82 13.99 -12.80
CA ASN A 124 -0.93 14.68 -11.88
C ASN A 124 0.25 13.81 -11.44
N LEU A 125 0.08 12.48 -11.36
CA LEU A 125 1.16 11.55 -11.02
C LEU A 125 2.37 11.73 -11.95
N ARG A 126 2.15 12.07 -13.22
CA ARG A 126 3.22 12.34 -14.19
C ARG A 126 4.06 13.58 -13.85
N LYS A 127 3.52 14.52 -13.07
CA LYS A 127 4.15 15.81 -12.75
C LYS A 127 4.88 15.80 -11.41
N ILE A 128 4.84 14.66 -10.69
CA ILE A 128 5.46 14.52 -9.38
C ILE A 128 6.96 14.36 -9.55
N ASP A 129 7.72 15.18 -8.88
CA ASP A 129 9.19 15.13 -8.79
C ASP A 129 9.68 14.74 -7.39
N THR A 130 8.81 14.86 -6.37
CA THR A 130 9.11 14.55 -4.99
C THR A 130 8.04 13.63 -4.43
N LEU A 131 8.46 12.46 -3.90
CA LEU A 131 7.58 11.48 -3.28
C LEU A 131 7.88 11.39 -1.78
N ILE A 132 6.87 11.64 -0.96
CA ILE A 132 6.94 11.42 0.49
C ILE A 132 6.27 10.09 0.79
N ILE A 133 7.02 9.17 1.42
CA ILE A 133 6.55 7.82 1.72
C ILE A 133 6.60 7.61 3.23
N ASP A 134 5.48 7.18 3.82
CA ASP A 134 5.48 6.69 5.20
C ASP A 134 6.24 5.36 5.28
N LYS A 135 7.01 5.17 6.36
CA LYS A 135 7.81 3.97 6.54
C LYS A 135 6.95 2.78 6.99
N THR A 136 6.19 2.98 8.07
CA THR A 136 5.56 1.87 8.79
C THR A 136 4.26 1.44 8.12
N GLY A 137 4.20 0.17 7.71
CA GLY A 137 3.04 -0.37 7.01
C GLY A 137 2.94 0.00 5.52
N THR A 138 3.92 0.78 4.99
CA THR A 138 4.03 1.14 3.57
C THR A 138 5.31 0.56 2.96
N LEU A 139 6.48 0.92 3.49
CA LEU A 139 7.77 0.33 3.10
C LEU A 139 8.08 -0.94 3.89
N THR A 140 7.45 -1.10 5.05
CA THR A 140 7.59 -2.28 5.91
C THR A 140 6.24 -2.94 6.07
N GLU A 141 6.22 -4.20 6.47
CA GLU A 141 4.98 -4.96 6.71
C GLU A 141 4.19 -4.46 7.95
N GLY A 142 4.75 -3.51 8.70
CA GLY A 142 4.11 -2.93 9.89
C GLY A 142 4.11 -3.87 11.10
N ARG A 143 4.80 -5.00 11.01
CA ARG A 143 4.98 -5.97 12.10
C ARG A 143 6.45 -6.36 12.22
N PRO A 144 6.97 -6.51 13.45
CA PRO A 144 8.30 -7.04 13.67
C PRO A 144 8.40 -8.50 13.19
N VAL A 145 9.58 -8.87 12.70
CA VAL A 145 9.95 -10.25 12.39
C VAL A 145 11.18 -10.58 13.20
N PHE A 146 11.22 -11.79 13.77
CA PHE A 146 12.38 -12.26 14.48
C PHE A 146 13.57 -12.43 13.52
N ASP A 147 14.71 -11.87 13.86
CA ASP A 147 15.92 -11.99 13.07
C ASP A 147 16.81 -13.14 13.62
N ARG A 148 17.38 -12.94 14.80
CA ARG A 148 18.29 -13.92 15.40
C ARG A 148 18.31 -13.81 16.93
N VAL A 149 18.88 -14.84 17.56
CA VAL A 149 19.27 -14.83 18.96
C VAL A 149 20.80 -14.85 19.05
N VAL A 150 21.35 -14.18 20.04
CA VAL A 150 22.78 -14.20 20.38
C VAL A 150 22.88 -14.55 21.85
N ALA A 151 23.33 -15.77 22.15
CA ALA A 151 23.44 -16.24 23.53
C ALA A 151 24.74 -15.76 24.17
N ALA A 152 24.67 -15.39 25.45
CA ALA A 152 25.86 -15.15 26.28
C ALA A 152 26.61 -16.46 26.57
N SER A 153 27.89 -16.34 26.97
CA SER A 153 28.71 -17.52 27.28
C SER A 153 28.06 -18.39 28.34
N GLY A 154 27.85 -19.65 28.03
CA GLY A 154 27.25 -20.65 28.94
C GLY A 154 25.78 -20.95 28.68
N PHE A 155 25.15 -20.25 27.75
CA PHE A 155 23.76 -20.46 27.34
C PHE A 155 23.67 -21.01 25.92
N ASP A 156 22.64 -21.80 25.64
CA ASP A 156 22.32 -22.30 24.31
C ASP A 156 21.25 -21.38 23.64
N GLU A 157 21.46 -21.04 22.36
CA GLU A 157 20.55 -20.16 21.62
C GLU A 157 19.11 -20.67 21.57
N SER A 158 18.93 -21.99 21.42
CA SER A 158 17.59 -22.60 21.37
C SER A 158 16.91 -22.54 22.75
N GLU A 159 17.67 -22.64 23.82
CA GLU A 159 17.14 -22.51 25.17
C GLU A 159 16.79 -21.06 25.50
N VAL A 160 17.65 -20.10 25.13
CA VAL A 160 17.40 -18.66 25.28
C VAL A 160 16.12 -18.27 24.53
N LEU A 161 15.98 -18.70 23.27
CA LEU A 161 14.75 -18.43 22.49
C LEU A 161 13.53 -19.09 23.12
N ARG A 162 13.62 -20.34 23.57
CA ARG A 162 12.51 -21.05 24.20
C ARG A 162 12.03 -20.36 25.46
N LEU A 163 12.94 -19.92 26.33
CA LEU A 163 12.60 -19.25 27.58
C LEU A 163 12.06 -17.85 27.34
N ALA A 164 12.64 -17.05 26.41
CA ALA A 164 12.14 -15.77 26.00
C ALA A 164 10.71 -15.88 25.44
N ALA A 165 10.49 -16.83 24.52
CA ALA A 165 9.18 -17.07 23.92
C ALA A 165 8.15 -17.57 24.95
N SER A 166 8.56 -18.43 25.89
CA SER A 166 7.68 -18.91 26.96
C SER A 166 7.20 -17.74 27.83
N LEU A 167 8.10 -16.83 28.20
CA LEU A 167 7.76 -15.63 28.96
C LEU A 167 6.83 -14.69 28.16
N ASP A 168 7.14 -14.48 26.88
CA ASP A 168 6.41 -13.55 25.99
C ASP A 168 5.02 -14.06 25.58
N GLN A 169 4.63 -15.32 25.86
CA GLN A 169 3.25 -15.79 25.67
C GLN A 169 2.23 -14.97 26.47
N GLY A 170 2.64 -14.36 27.59
CA GLY A 170 1.81 -13.47 28.39
C GLY A 170 1.71 -12.02 27.88
N SER A 171 2.45 -11.67 26.82
CA SER A 171 2.57 -10.30 26.31
C SER A 171 1.78 -10.10 25.03
N GLU A 172 1.06 -8.97 24.93
CA GLU A 172 0.38 -8.52 23.69
C GLU A 172 1.27 -7.64 22.81
N HIS A 173 2.54 -7.48 23.14
CA HIS A 173 3.45 -6.61 22.40
C HIS A 173 3.84 -7.23 21.05
N PRO A 174 3.90 -6.45 19.94
CA PRO A 174 4.26 -7.00 18.61
C PRO A 174 5.61 -7.71 18.54
N LEU A 175 6.60 -7.29 19.35
CA LEU A 175 7.89 -7.97 19.44
C LEU A 175 7.77 -9.36 20.09
N ALA A 176 6.88 -9.50 21.07
CA ALA A 176 6.61 -10.77 21.73
C ALA A 176 6.03 -11.79 20.74
N GLU A 177 5.06 -11.37 19.92
CA GLU A 177 4.49 -12.22 18.88
C GLU A 177 5.57 -12.73 17.91
N ALA A 178 6.54 -11.87 17.54
CA ALA A 178 7.64 -12.26 16.65
C ALA A 178 8.53 -13.33 17.29
N ILE A 179 8.86 -13.20 18.58
CA ILE A 179 9.69 -14.17 19.34
C ILE A 179 8.95 -15.51 19.50
N VAL A 180 7.67 -15.47 19.85
CA VAL A 180 6.83 -16.68 20.02
C VAL A 180 6.69 -17.43 18.69
N ASN A 181 6.43 -16.72 17.59
CA ASN A 181 6.33 -17.34 16.27
C ASN A 181 7.65 -18.00 15.84
N ALA A 182 8.78 -17.35 16.06
CA ALA A 182 10.08 -17.92 15.75
C ALA A 182 10.39 -19.20 16.55
N ALA A 183 9.98 -19.25 17.81
CA ALA A 183 10.12 -20.46 18.63
C ALA A 183 9.23 -21.61 18.11
N HIS A 184 8.00 -21.30 17.70
CA HIS A 184 7.10 -22.29 17.07
C HIS A 184 7.64 -22.81 15.74
N GLU A 185 8.17 -21.93 14.87
CA GLU A 185 8.79 -22.33 13.60
C GLU A 185 9.99 -23.26 13.80
N ARG A 186 10.74 -23.10 14.90
CA ARG A 186 11.85 -23.98 15.29
C ARG A 186 11.39 -25.25 16.03
N GLY A 187 10.08 -25.43 16.23
CA GLY A 187 9.51 -26.61 16.89
C GLY A 187 9.81 -26.67 18.40
N LEU A 188 10.07 -25.52 19.03
CA LEU A 188 10.35 -25.46 20.47
C LEU A 188 9.04 -25.55 21.26
N SER A 189 9.05 -26.39 22.32
CA SER A 189 7.90 -26.49 23.23
C SER A 189 7.94 -25.37 24.25
N LEU A 190 6.90 -24.55 24.27
CA LEU A 190 6.78 -23.39 25.17
C LEU A 190 6.05 -23.81 26.45
N GLU A 191 6.42 -23.19 27.55
CA GLU A 191 5.79 -23.34 28.85
C GLU A 191 5.03 -22.08 29.22
N THR A 192 3.94 -22.21 29.96
CA THR A 192 3.18 -21.06 30.42
C THR A 192 3.94 -20.34 31.54
N PRO A 193 4.13 -19.00 31.46
CA PRO A 193 4.81 -18.30 32.55
C PRO A 193 3.90 -18.10 33.76
N ASP A 194 4.49 -18.24 34.95
CA ASP A 194 3.88 -17.87 36.22
C ASP A 194 4.35 -16.47 36.66
N ASN A 195 3.54 -15.77 37.47
CA ASN A 195 3.86 -14.47 38.03
C ASN A 195 4.28 -13.43 36.96
N PHE A 196 3.59 -13.44 35.80
CA PHE A 196 3.90 -12.54 34.71
C PHE A 196 3.60 -11.08 35.07
N GLU A 197 4.59 -10.21 34.87
CA GLU A 197 4.50 -8.77 35.07
C GLU A 197 5.01 -8.04 33.82
N SER A 198 4.24 -7.08 33.33
CA SER A 198 4.63 -6.22 32.21
C SER A 198 4.96 -4.81 32.70
N GLY A 199 6.17 -4.34 32.43
CA GLY A 199 6.62 -2.98 32.66
C GLY A 199 6.48 -2.13 31.39
N SER A 200 5.68 -1.06 31.45
CA SER A 200 5.45 -0.23 30.27
C SER A 200 6.77 0.37 29.73
N GLY A 201 7.11 0.03 28.48
CA GLY A 201 8.28 0.57 27.78
C GLY A 201 9.63 0.00 28.21
N ILE A 202 9.69 -0.93 29.16
CA ILE A 202 10.96 -1.52 29.65
C ILE A 202 11.09 -3.01 29.38
N GLY A 203 9.99 -3.78 29.47
CA GLY A 203 10.00 -5.21 29.23
C GLY A 203 9.06 -5.98 30.15
N VAL A 204 9.27 -7.29 30.25
CA VAL A 204 8.44 -8.22 30.99
C VAL A 204 9.28 -9.07 31.96
N ARG A 205 8.66 -9.55 33.02
CA ARG A 205 9.25 -10.45 34.01
C ARG A 205 8.27 -11.58 34.32
N GLY A 206 8.78 -12.70 34.78
CA GLY A 206 7.96 -13.83 35.21
C GLY A 206 8.83 -15.02 35.54
N GLN A 207 8.18 -16.14 35.78
CA GLN A 207 8.80 -17.39 36.07
C GLN A 207 8.36 -18.44 35.05
N VAL A 208 9.33 -19.21 34.53
CA VAL A 208 9.06 -20.33 33.62
C VAL A 208 9.72 -21.58 34.23
N GLY A 209 8.90 -22.51 34.68
CA GLY A 209 9.36 -23.61 35.49
C GLY A 209 9.98 -23.13 36.81
N ASP A 210 11.23 -23.48 37.07
CA ASP A 210 12.00 -23.08 38.24
C ASP A 210 12.89 -21.86 38.05
N ARG A 211 12.83 -21.20 36.84
CA ARG A 211 13.70 -20.10 36.45
C ARG A 211 12.98 -18.77 36.50
N GLN A 212 13.59 -17.78 37.14
CA GLN A 212 13.16 -16.40 37.08
C GLN A 212 13.69 -15.72 35.83
N LEU A 213 12.82 -15.12 35.05
CA LEU A 213 13.14 -14.51 33.78
C LEU A 213 12.80 -13.02 33.77
N ALA A 214 13.66 -12.26 33.09
CA ALA A 214 13.33 -10.87 32.72
C ALA A 214 13.77 -10.63 31.27
N LEU A 215 12.84 -10.17 30.42
CA LEU A 215 13.09 -9.89 29.01
C LEU A 215 12.74 -8.44 28.72
N GLY A 216 13.68 -7.65 28.20
CA GLY A 216 13.44 -6.27 27.93
C GLY A 216 14.64 -5.48 27.41
N ASN A 217 14.55 -4.17 27.47
CA ASN A 217 15.61 -3.26 27.01
C ASN A 217 16.75 -3.12 28.07
N THR A 218 17.79 -2.37 27.71
CA THR A 218 18.92 -2.11 28.61
C THR A 218 18.48 -1.49 29.94
N ALA A 219 17.45 -0.63 29.96
CA ALA A 219 16.95 0.00 31.17
C ALA A 219 16.37 -1.03 32.17
N LEU A 220 15.71 -2.09 31.69
CA LEU A 220 15.25 -3.18 32.54
C LEU A 220 16.43 -3.91 33.18
N MET A 221 17.49 -4.20 32.42
CA MET A 221 18.70 -4.87 32.94
C MET A 221 19.40 -4.01 33.99
N GLU A 222 19.52 -2.70 33.76
CA GLU A 222 20.06 -1.76 34.74
C GLU A 222 19.28 -1.72 36.06
N GLN A 223 17.92 -1.71 35.98
CA GLN A 223 17.08 -1.77 37.18
C GLN A 223 17.28 -3.05 37.98
N LEU A 224 17.63 -4.13 37.32
CA LEU A 224 17.91 -5.43 37.94
C LEU A 224 19.37 -5.59 38.39
N GLY A 225 20.22 -4.58 38.09
CA GLY A 225 21.67 -4.66 38.39
C GLY A 225 22.43 -5.67 37.52
N ILE A 226 21.88 -6.01 36.36
CA ILE A 226 22.44 -7.00 35.42
C ILE A 226 23.28 -6.27 34.37
N SER A 227 24.55 -6.63 34.24
CA SER A 227 25.45 -6.03 33.24
C SER A 227 25.21 -6.64 31.85
N VAL A 228 24.95 -5.82 30.86
CA VAL A 228 24.82 -6.21 29.44
C VAL A 228 26.12 -6.04 28.65
N GLN A 229 27.23 -5.71 29.33
CA GLN A 229 28.50 -5.29 28.72
C GLN A 229 29.08 -6.30 27.72
N SER A 230 28.89 -7.60 27.96
CA SER A 230 29.41 -8.67 27.11
C SER A 230 28.72 -8.75 25.74
N LEU A 231 27.48 -8.30 25.63
CA LEU A 231 26.69 -8.35 24.39
C LEU A 231 26.50 -6.97 23.72
N ILE A 232 27.03 -5.87 24.33
CA ILE A 232 26.89 -4.51 23.74
C ILE A 232 27.41 -4.44 22.30
N PRO A 233 28.60 -4.98 21.94
CA PRO A 233 29.08 -4.85 20.56
C PRO A 233 28.11 -5.45 19.54
N GLN A 234 27.60 -6.65 19.81
CA GLN A 234 26.64 -7.33 18.94
C GLN A 234 25.28 -6.61 18.92
N ALA A 235 24.84 -6.11 20.06
CA ALA A 235 23.60 -5.35 20.17
C ALA A 235 23.65 -4.04 19.36
N GLU A 236 24.77 -3.31 19.39
CA GLU A 236 24.94 -2.06 18.61
C GLU A 236 25.07 -2.35 17.10
N GLU A 237 25.72 -3.42 16.71
CA GLU A 237 25.76 -3.88 15.32
C GLU A 237 24.35 -4.10 14.79
N LEU A 238 23.52 -4.90 15.49
CA LEU A 238 22.14 -5.17 15.13
C LEU A 238 21.27 -3.88 15.09
N ARG A 239 21.45 -2.98 16.04
CA ARG A 239 20.75 -1.68 16.05
C ARG A 239 21.13 -0.81 14.86
N SER A 240 22.39 -0.84 14.44
CA SER A 240 22.86 -0.11 13.25
C SER A 240 22.21 -0.61 11.96
N GLU A 241 21.82 -1.88 11.92
CA GLU A 241 21.06 -2.52 10.84
C GLU A 241 19.54 -2.25 10.94
N GLY A 242 19.08 -1.58 12.01
CA GLY A 242 17.68 -1.20 12.22
C GLY A 242 16.89 -2.22 13.06
N ALA A 243 17.55 -3.20 13.69
CA ALA A 243 16.89 -4.17 14.55
C ALA A 243 16.55 -3.59 15.93
N SER A 244 15.47 -4.09 16.52
CA SER A 244 15.15 -3.89 17.94
C SER A 244 15.77 -5.00 18.77
N VAL A 245 16.63 -4.65 19.70
CA VAL A 245 17.35 -5.62 20.55
C VAL A 245 16.74 -5.65 21.93
N MET A 246 16.38 -6.88 22.37
CA MET A 246 15.94 -7.16 23.73
C MET A 246 16.97 -8.07 24.43
N HIS A 247 17.13 -7.90 25.71
CA HIS A 247 18.02 -8.72 26.55
C HIS A 247 17.20 -9.65 27.41
N LEU A 248 17.63 -10.91 27.51
CA LEU A 248 17.07 -11.89 28.43
C LEU A 248 18.01 -12.08 29.63
N ALA A 249 17.43 -12.03 30.81
CA ALA A 249 18.12 -12.47 32.02
C ALA A 249 17.45 -13.71 32.60
N ILE A 250 18.25 -14.68 33.02
CA ILE A 250 17.83 -15.93 33.63
C ILE A 250 18.46 -16.00 35.02
N ASN A 251 17.64 -16.08 36.08
CA ASN A 251 18.06 -16.13 37.48
C ASN A 251 19.06 -15.00 37.88
N GLY A 252 18.90 -13.81 37.26
CA GLY A 252 19.76 -12.67 37.53
C GLY A 252 21.06 -12.60 36.72
N GLU A 253 21.28 -13.49 35.77
CA GLU A 253 22.43 -13.50 34.87
C GLU A 253 21.98 -13.22 33.43
N LEU A 254 22.79 -12.48 32.67
CA LEU A 254 22.55 -12.22 31.26
C LEU A 254 22.72 -13.50 30.45
N ALA A 255 21.71 -13.82 29.60
CA ALA A 255 21.69 -15.07 28.82
C ALA A 255 21.80 -14.80 27.30
#